data_ca2d7289d742175c5c8e1e6247d427ed
#
_entry.id   ca2d7289d742175c5c8e1e6247d427ed
#
_cell.length_a   1.000
_cell.length_b   1.000
_cell.length_c   1.000
_cell.angle_alpha   90.00
_cell.angle_beta   90.00
_cell.angle_gamma   90.00
#
_symmetry.space_group_name_H-M   'P 1'
#
loop_
_entity.id
_entity.type
_entity.pdbx_description
1 polymer ?
#
loop_
_entity_poly.entity_id
_entity_poly.type
_entity_poly.pdbx_seq_one_letter_code
_entity_poly.pdbx_strand_id
1 'polypeptide(L)'
;DRGSIQELLNQLKRQNPVFGFVNFIAGNNGFTLADLFSYERRHNEENGEGNQDGLIWNFSTNCGVEGPTRKRSIVEYRRKQMRNAAVLVLIGQGVPLFMAGDEFGNSQQGNNNCYCQDNKTGWVNWSSLKRNAAFAQFVRQMMAFRKNHPVLSSSRPMQMCDYKLKGFPDLSYHGENAWVMSPGLYPHAIGMLYYGAYALREDGTEDDFIYVGMNFHEQPRSLALPKLPQKRSWYLAVSTAEKAMPFCEPPVLLEKKYQIEVPGQAILILVGK
;
A
#
# COMPACT_ATOMS: atom_id res chain seq x y z
N ASP A 1 6.47 18.22 -8.36
CA ASP A 1 7.56 17.42 -7.80
C ASP A 1 7.09 15.98 -7.66
N ARG A 2 7.85 15.04 -8.22
CA ARG A 2 7.59 13.61 -8.03
C ARG A 2 8.18 13.23 -6.68
N GLY A 3 7.36 12.69 -5.77
CA GLY A 3 7.81 12.19 -4.48
C GLY A 3 8.97 11.21 -4.62
N SER A 4 9.86 11.18 -3.65
CA SER A 4 11.00 10.27 -3.66
C SER A 4 10.66 8.97 -2.92
N ILE A 5 11.30 7.86 -3.31
CA ILE A 5 11.23 6.61 -2.54
C ILE A 5 11.67 6.85 -1.09
N GLN A 6 12.68 7.69 -0.86
CA GLN A 6 13.17 7.99 0.48
C GLN A 6 12.08 8.64 1.35
N GLU A 7 11.29 9.54 0.81
CA GLU A 7 10.17 10.16 1.53
C GLU A 7 9.08 9.12 1.85
N LEU A 8 8.73 8.26 0.88
CA LEU A 8 7.80 7.17 1.12
C LEU A 8 8.29 6.25 2.25
N LEU A 9 9.55 5.81 2.22
CA LEU A 9 10.12 4.95 3.26
C LEU A 9 10.12 5.64 4.63
N ASN A 10 10.37 6.94 4.67
CA ASN A 10 10.30 7.71 5.90
C ASN A 10 8.87 7.78 6.44
N GLN A 11 7.85 7.90 5.58
CA GLN A 11 6.45 7.85 6.00
C GLN A 11 6.05 6.45 6.49
N LEU A 12 6.42 5.39 5.76
CA LEU A 12 6.07 4.02 6.11
C LEU A 12 6.62 3.58 7.48
N LYS A 13 7.81 4.03 7.87
CA LYS A 13 8.43 3.71 9.18
C LYS A 13 8.04 4.68 10.30
N ARG A 14 7.33 5.76 9.98
CA ARG A 14 7.05 6.85 10.93
C ARG A 14 6.14 6.38 12.05
N GLN A 15 6.58 6.61 13.28
CA GLN A 15 5.81 6.35 14.49
C GLN A 15 6.23 7.32 15.60
N ASN A 16 5.27 7.67 16.44
CA ASN A 16 5.52 8.44 17.65
C ASN A 16 4.76 7.79 18.81
N PRO A 17 5.44 7.40 19.89
CA PRO A 17 4.80 6.68 21.00
C PRO A 17 3.83 7.54 21.81
N VAL A 18 3.88 8.86 21.67
CA VAL A 18 3.03 9.79 22.45
C VAL A 18 1.78 10.19 21.64
N PHE A 19 1.97 10.61 20.38
CA PHE A 19 0.87 11.14 19.56
C PHE A 19 0.35 10.13 18.53
N GLY A 20 1.16 9.11 18.20
CA GLY A 20 0.91 8.26 17.05
C GLY A 20 1.01 9.01 15.73
N PHE A 21 0.78 8.30 14.64
CA PHE A 21 0.61 8.87 13.30
C PHE A 21 -0.56 8.18 12.62
N VAL A 22 -1.34 8.95 11.86
CA VAL A 22 -2.39 8.43 11.00
C VAL A 22 -1.88 8.42 9.57
N ASN A 23 -1.88 7.24 8.95
CA ASN A 23 -1.48 7.02 7.57
C ASN A 23 -2.72 6.95 6.67
N PHE A 24 -2.78 7.79 5.66
CA PHE A 24 -3.85 7.81 4.67
C PHE A 24 -3.31 8.28 3.31
N ILE A 25 -4.01 7.93 2.26
CA ILE A 25 -3.74 8.40 0.89
C ILE A 25 -4.93 9.24 0.39
N ALA A 26 -6.15 8.87 0.77
CA ALA A 26 -7.37 9.59 0.51
C ALA A 26 -7.95 10.15 1.81
N GLY A 27 -8.66 11.25 1.76
CA GLY A 27 -9.26 11.90 2.93
C GLY A 27 -10.36 12.88 2.55
N ASN A 28 -11.04 13.45 3.57
CA ASN A 28 -12.18 14.34 3.38
C ASN A 28 -11.87 15.60 2.55
N ASN A 29 -10.63 16.07 2.61
CA ASN A 29 -10.15 17.20 1.81
C ASN A 29 -9.32 16.62 0.66
N GLY A 30 -9.98 16.26 -0.43
CA GLY A 30 -9.31 15.65 -1.58
C GLY A 30 -10.19 14.60 -2.25
N PHE A 31 -9.59 13.83 -3.15
CA PHE A 31 -10.28 12.74 -3.82
C PHE A 31 -10.44 11.51 -2.93
N THR A 32 -11.50 10.73 -3.19
CA THR A 32 -11.60 9.34 -2.72
C THR A 32 -10.48 8.49 -3.33
N LEU A 33 -10.20 7.33 -2.75
CA LEU A 33 -9.19 6.41 -3.29
C LEU A 33 -9.46 6.02 -4.75
N ALA A 34 -10.71 5.85 -5.14
CA ALA A 34 -11.09 5.55 -6.53
C ALA A 34 -10.89 6.76 -7.45
N ASP A 35 -11.19 7.95 -6.97
CA ASP A 35 -11.07 9.17 -7.76
C ASP A 35 -9.61 9.60 -7.95
N LEU A 36 -8.70 9.31 -7.00
CA LEU A 36 -7.26 9.50 -7.16
C LEU A 36 -6.67 8.81 -8.40
N PHE A 37 -7.28 7.70 -8.84
CA PHE A 37 -6.85 6.97 -10.04
C PHE A 37 -7.82 7.11 -11.21
N SER A 38 -8.76 8.05 -11.12
CA SER A 38 -9.78 8.26 -12.14
C SER A 38 -9.86 9.68 -12.65
N TYR A 39 -9.35 10.65 -11.91
CA TYR A 39 -9.42 12.06 -12.25
C TYR A 39 -8.06 12.74 -12.06
N GLU A 40 -7.72 13.58 -13.01
CA GLU A 40 -6.54 14.46 -12.94
C GLU A 40 -6.92 15.85 -12.43
N ARG A 41 -8.14 16.26 -12.70
CA ARG A 41 -8.68 17.57 -12.33
C ARG A 41 -9.86 17.41 -11.40
N ARG A 42 -10.04 18.38 -10.50
CA ARG A 42 -11.25 18.45 -9.68
C ARG A 42 -12.46 18.79 -10.53
N HIS A 43 -13.60 18.25 -10.17
CA HIS A 43 -14.90 18.46 -10.76
C HIS A 43 -15.89 18.92 -9.68
N ASN A 44 -15.69 20.18 -9.21
CA ASN A 44 -16.46 20.79 -8.12
C ASN A 44 -17.50 21.78 -8.67
N GLU A 45 -17.83 21.73 -9.96
CA GLU A 45 -18.72 22.68 -10.62
C GLU A 45 -20.09 22.79 -9.92
N GLU A 46 -20.61 21.65 -9.44
CA GLU A 46 -21.90 21.58 -8.74
C GLU A 46 -21.86 22.17 -7.31
N ASN A 47 -20.69 22.52 -6.78
CA ASN A 47 -20.57 23.19 -5.49
C ASN A 47 -20.96 24.68 -5.55
N GLY A 48 -21.12 25.24 -6.75
CA GLY A 48 -21.53 26.64 -6.94
C GLY A 48 -20.40 27.68 -6.78
N GLU A 49 -19.16 27.22 -6.59
CA GLU A 49 -17.96 28.03 -6.38
C GLU A 49 -17.14 28.21 -7.68
N GLY A 50 -17.72 27.96 -8.85
CA GLY A 50 -17.05 28.05 -10.14
C GLY A 50 -15.85 27.10 -10.30
N ASN A 51 -15.87 25.96 -9.62
CA ASN A 51 -14.78 24.98 -9.56
C ASN A 51 -13.45 25.56 -8.98
N GLN A 52 -13.55 26.59 -8.11
CA GLN A 52 -12.39 27.22 -7.48
C GLN A 52 -12.10 26.70 -6.06
N ASP A 53 -13.07 26.03 -5.44
CA ASP A 53 -12.99 25.44 -4.10
C ASP A 53 -12.22 24.12 -4.09
N GLY A 54 -11.90 23.64 -2.88
CA GLY A 54 -11.17 22.39 -2.65
C GLY A 54 -9.67 22.49 -2.94
N LEU A 55 -9.00 21.33 -2.92
CA LEU A 55 -7.56 21.26 -3.17
C LEU A 55 -7.24 21.53 -4.64
N ILE A 56 -6.22 22.36 -4.86
CA ILE A 56 -5.68 22.63 -6.22
C ILE A 56 -4.85 21.43 -6.70
N TRP A 57 -4.04 20.84 -5.79
CA TRP A 57 -3.15 19.72 -6.08
C TRP A 57 -3.69 18.45 -5.46
N ASN A 58 -4.11 17.47 -6.28
CA ASN A 58 -4.67 16.21 -5.80
C ASN A 58 -3.67 15.05 -5.81
N PHE A 59 -2.50 15.21 -6.43
CA PHE A 59 -1.50 14.13 -6.63
C PHE A 59 -2.12 12.88 -7.23
N SER A 60 -3.04 13.06 -8.17
CA SER A 60 -3.87 12.05 -8.79
C SER A 60 -3.47 11.78 -10.24
N THR A 61 -4.06 10.75 -10.83
CA THR A 61 -3.93 10.42 -12.25
C THR A 61 -5.23 9.85 -12.78
N ASN A 62 -5.63 10.26 -13.99
CA ASN A 62 -6.79 9.69 -14.67
C ASN A 62 -6.48 8.32 -15.34
N CYS A 63 -5.22 7.87 -15.29
CA CYS A 63 -4.76 6.63 -15.95
C CYS A 63 -5.08 6.58 -17.45
N GLY A 64 -5.10 7.75 -18.12
CA GLY A 64 -5.31 7.90 -19.55
C GLY A 64 -6.76 8.17 -19.98
N VAL A 65 -7.71 8.25 -19.05
CA VAL A 65 -9.11 8.68 -19.33
C VAL A 65 -9.65 9.39 -18.12
N GLU A 66 -10.10 10.61 -18.30
CA GLU A 66 -10.75 11.39 -17.22
C GLU A 66 -12.12 10.78 -16.88
N GLY A 67 -12.31 10.49 -15.58
CA GLY A 67 -13.58 9.96 -15.09
C GLY A 67 -13.87 8.49 -15.44
N PRO A 68 -15.15 8.09 -15.45
CA PRO A 68 -15.56 6.70 -15.67
C PRO A 68 -15.19 6.19 -17.06
N THR A 69 -14.79 4.91 -17.16
CA THR A 69 -14.46 4.29 -18.43
C THR A 69 -14.87 2.81 -18.45
N ARG A 70 -15.15 2.29 -19.67
CA ARG A 70 -15.37 0.86 -19.91
C ARG A 70 -14.15 0.16 -20.54
N LYS A 71 -13.06 0.89 -20.80
CA LYS A 71 -11.82 0.31 -21.33
C LYS A 71 -11.21 -0.62 -20.27
N ARG A 72 -11.28 -1.92 -20.52
CA ARG A 72 -10.89 -2.96 -19.55
C ARG A 72 -9.46 -2.79 -19.03
N SER A 73 -8.51 -2.46 -19.91
CA SER A 73 -7.11 -2.24 -19.52
C SER A 73 -6.95 -1.12 -18.51
N ILE A 74 -7.67 0.00 -18.69
CA ILE A 74 -7.63 1.14 -17.77
C ILE A 74 -8.31 0.79 -16.43
N VAL A 75 -9.48 0.13 -16.48
CA VAL A 75 -10.18 -0.29 -15.26
C VAL A 75 -9.31 -1.24 -14.42
N GLU A 76 -8.64 -2.19 -15.05
CA GLU A 76 -7.75 -3.13 -14.37
C GLU A 76 -6.50 -2.44 -13.82
N TYR A 77 -5.94 -1.49 -14.55
CA TYR A 77 -4.82 -0.68 -14.10
C TYR A 77 -5.19 0.18 -12.87
N ARG A 78 -6.33 0.87 -12.90
CA ARG A 78 -6.86 1.62 -11.74
C ARG A 78 -7.03 0.72 -10.52
N ARG A 79 -7.61 -0.46 -10.69
CA ARG A 79 -7.78 -1.45 -9.62
C ARG A 79 -6.44 -1.90 -9.04
N LYS A 80 -5.41 -2.09 -9.89
CA LYS A 80 -4.06 -2.40 -9.42
C LYS A 80 -3.49 -1.26 -8.57
N GLN A 81 -3.62 -0.01 -9.01
CA GLN A 81 -3.15 1.14 -8.25
C GLN A 81 -3.89 1.32 -6.92
N MET A 82 -5.20 1.10 -6.89
CA MET A 82 -5.97 1.08 -5.65
C MET A 82 -5.46 0.00 -4.67
N ARG A 83 -5.11 -1.21 -5.17
CA ARG A 83 -4.49 -2.25 -4.33
C ARG A 83 -3.12 -1.82 -3.80
N ASN A 84 -2.28 -1.21 -4.65
CA ASN A 84 -0.99 -0.66 -4.22
C ASN A 84 -1.18 0.36 -3.08
N ALA A 85 -2.10 1.30 -3.26
CA ALA A 85 -2.41 2.31 -2.26
C ALA A 85 -2.90 1.70 -0.94
N ALA A 86 -3.83 0.73 -1.00
CA ALA A 86 -4.32 0.03 0.18
C ALA A 86 -3.20 -0.72 0.92
N VAL A 87 -2.29 -1.38 0.18
CA VAL A 87 -1.11 -2.03 0.77
C VAL A 87 -0.24 -0.99 1.49
N LEU A 88 0.11 0.12 0.84
CA LEU A 88 0.97 1.15 1.44
C LEU A 88 0.39 1.72 2.74
N VAL A 89 -0.93 1.96 2.79
CA VAL A 89 -1.60 2.41 4.03
C VAL A 89 -1.51 1.35 5.13
N LEU A 90 -1.67 0.06 4.78
CA LEU A 90 -1.79 -1.03 5.74
C LEU A 90 -0.44 -1.63 6.19
N ILE A 91 0.64 -1.44 5.44
CA ILE A 91 1.99 -1.88 5.86
C ILE A 91 2.75 -0.82 6.64
N GLY A 92 2.37 0.46 6.53
CA GLY A 92 3.01 1.54 7.25
C GLY A 92 2.82 1.42 8.76
N GLN A 93 3.81 1.84 9.54
CA GLN A 93 3.66 1.99 10.98
C GLN A 93 2.62 3.09 11.30
N GLY A 94 2.04 3.09 12.48
CA GLY A 94 0.98 4.03 12.82
C GLY A 94 -0.42 3.49 12.54
N VAL A 95 -1.41 4.37 12.54
CA VAL A 95 -2.83 4.03 12.40
C VAL A 95 -3.26 4.18 10.95
N PRO A 96 -3.70 3.11 10.27
CA PRO A 96 -4.24 3.22 8.92
C PRO A 96 -5.62 3.89 8.94
N LEU A 97 -5.86 4.82 8.04
CA LEU A 97 -7.15 5.46 7.85
C LEU A 97 -7.61 5.29 6.41
N PHE A 98 -8.86 4.86 6.24
CA PHE A 98 -9.60 4.87 4.99
C PHE A 98 -10.81 5.79 5.15
N MET A 99 -11.10 6.58 4.16
CA MET A 99 -12.36 7.29 4.06
C MET A 99 -13.49 6.28 3.83
N ALA A 100 -14.66 6.53 4.42
CA ALA A 100 -15.81 5.62 4.28
C ALA A 100 -16.15 5.35 2.81
N GLY A 101 -16.10 4.07 2.42
CA GLY A 101 -16.32 3.64 1.05
C GLY A 101 -15.05 3.43 0.22
N ASP A 102 -13.89 3.93 0.65
CA ASP A 102 -12.63 3.69 -0.05
C ASP A 102 -12.32 2.19 -0.15
N GLU A 103 -12.67 1.41 0.88
CA GLU A 103 -12.48 -0.02 0.95
C GLU A 103 -13.25 -0.82 -0.12
N PHE A 104 -14.20 -0.20 -0.79
CA PHE A 104 -14.90 -0.78 -1.94
C PHE A 104 -14.98 0.16 -3.16
N GLY A 105 -14.10 1.17 -3.20
CA GLY A 105 -13.94 2.05 -4.35
C GLY A 105 -15.14 2.97 -4.59
N ASN A 106 -15.64 3.61 -3.53
CA ASN A 106 -16.58 4.72 -3.62
C ASN A 106 -15.96 5.87 -4.41
N SER A 107 -16.76 6.56 -5.19
CA SER A 107 -16.37 7.73 -5.98
C SER A 107 -17.29 8.89 -5.69
N GLN A 108 -16.70 10.07 -5.56
CA GLN A 108 -17.39 11.36 -5.49
C GLN A 108 -17.38 12.07 -6.85
N GLN A 109 -17.19 11.28 -7.93
CA GLN A 109 -17.25 11.74 -9.32
C GLN A 109 -16.25 12.87 -9.65
N GLY A 110 -15.08 12.84 -8.96
CA GLY A 110 -14.05 13.88 -9.13
C GLY A 110 -14.29 15.16 -8.35
N ASN A 111 -15.36 15.21 -7.53
CA ASN A 111 -15.51 16.30 -6.56
C ASN A 111 -14.59 16.03 -5.37
N ASN A 112 -13.63 16.93 -5.13
CA ASN A 112 -12.66 16.82 -4.05
C ASN A 112 -13.00 17.67 -2.82
N ASN A 113 -14.24 18.22 -2.76
CA ASN A 113 -14.73 19.08 -1.69
C ASN A 113 -16.25 18.94 -1.51
N CYS A 114 -16.71 17.73 -1.19
CA CYS A 114 -18.15 17.39 -1.17
C CYS A 114 -18.95 17.97 0.02
N TYR A 115 -18.44 18.94 0.77
CA TYR A 115 -19.04 19.46 2.00
C TYR A 115 -20.49 19.94 1.85
N CYS A 116 -20.85 20.47 0.68
CA CYS A 116 -22.19 21.00 0.40
C CYS A 116 -23.07 20.05 -0.43
N GLN A 117 -22.61 18.82 -0.73
CA GLN A 117 -23.27 17.86 -1.59
C GLN A 117 -24.11 16.86 -0.78
N ASP A 118 -25.34 17.22 -0.43
CA ASP A 118 -26.31 16.28 0.17
C ASP A 118 -27.06 15.50 -0.91
N ASN A 119 -26.30 14.79 -1.76
CA ASN A 119 -26.81 14.02 -2.89
C ASN A 119 -25.86 12.85 -3.24
N LYS A 120 -26.08 12.21 -4.40
CA LYS A 120 -25.32 11.05 -4.87
C LYS A 120 -23.80 11.29 -5.00
N THR A 121 -23.36 12.54 -5.12
CA THR A 121 -21.93 12.89 -5.17
C THR A 121 -21.30 12.76 -3.80
N GLY A 122 -21.97 13.28 -2.75
CA GLY A 122 -21.47 13.22 -1.37
C GLY A 122 -21.80 11.90 -0.64
N TRP A 123 -22.87 11.20 -1.04
CA TRP A 123 -23.28 9.97 -0.34
C TRP A 123 -22.40 8.78 -0.70
N VAL A 124 -22.21 7.89 0.29
CA VAL A 124 -21.53 6.60 0.07
C VAL A 124 -22.43 5.70 -0.79
N ASN A 125 -21.93 5.33 -1.97
CA ASN A 125 -22.65 4.47 -2.89
C ASN A 125 -22.46 2.97 -2.56
N TRP A 126 -23.31 2.44 -1.70
CA TRP A 126 -23.28 1.04 -1.28
C TRP A 126 -23.43 0.02 -2.41
N SER A 127 -23.97 0.41 -3.57
CA SER A 127 -24.03 -0.48 -4.74
C SER A 127 -22.64 -0.78 -5.31
N SER A 128 -21.66 0.06 -5.03
CA SER A 128 -20.25 -0.15 -5.40
C SER A 128 -19.63 -1.33 -4.68
N LEU A 129 -20.07 -1.65 -3.45
CA LEU A 129 -19.60 -2.80 -2.70
C LEU A 129 -19.83 -4.12 -3.47
N LYS A 130 -21.02 -4.32 -4.04
CA LYS A 130 -21.34 -5.50 -4.84
C LYS A 130 -20.49 -5.56 -6.12
N ARG A 131 -20.35 -4.43 -6.80
CA ARG A 131 -19.59 -4.32 -8.04
C ARG A 131 -18.08 -4.53 -7.84
N ASN A 132 -17.54 -4.07 -6.72
CA ASN A 132 -16.12 -4.11 -6.37
C ASN A 132 -15.84 -5.09 -5.22
N ALA A 133 -16.66 -6.15 -5.06
CA ALA A 133 -16.54 -7.10 -3.97
C ALA A 133 -15.13 -7.71 -3.84
N ALA A 134 -14.45 -7.98 -4.96
CA ALA A 134 -13.09 -8.49 -4.95
C ALA A 134 -12.09 -7.50 -4.31
N PHE A 135 -12.23 -6.20 -4.56
CA PHE A 135 -11.39 -5.18 -3.93
C PHE A 135 -11.71 -5.05 -2.43
N ALA A 136 -12.98 -5.05 -2.05
CA ALA A 136 -13.40 -5.03 -0.66
C ALA A 136 -12.89 -6.25 0.12
N GLN A 137 -12.89 -7.43 -0.52
CA GLN A 137 -12.29 -8.63 0.08
C GLN A 137 -10.79 -8.48 0.25
N PHE A 138 -10.08 -7.97 -0.76
CA PHE A 138 -8.65 -7.72 -0.68
C PHE A 138 -8.29 -6.79 0.50
N VAL A 139 -8.99 -5.66 0.66
CA VAL A 139 -8.76 -4.74 1.78
C VAL A 139 -9.01 -5.44 3.12
N ARG A 140 -10.09 -6.22 3.24
CA ARG A 140 -10.37 -7.02 4.45
C ARG A 140 -9.25 -8.02 4.77
N GLN A 141 -8.74 -8.73 3.77
CA GLN A 141 -7.62 -9.67 3.93
C GLN A 141 -6.34 -8.95 4.35
N MET A 142 -6.06 -7.78 3.78
CA MET A 142 -4.92 -6.95 4.18
C MET A 142 -5.04 -6.41 5.61
N MET A 143 -6.25 -6.03 6.06
CA MET A 143 -6.49 -5.65 7.46
C MET A 143 -6.26 -6.83 8.41
N ALA A 144 -6.76 -8.02 8.04
CA ALA A 144 -6.52 -9.25 8.80
C ALA A 144 -5.03 -9.62 8.83
N PHE A 145 -4.34 -9.50 7.70
CA PHE A 145 -2.89 -9.70 7.59
C PHE A 145 -2.13 -8.77 8.56
N ARG A 146 -2.43 -7.46 8.53
CA ARG A 146 -1.83 -6.51 9.46
C ARG A 146 -2.09 -6.86 10.93
N LYS A 147 -3.33 -7.28 11.27
CA LYS A 147 -3.69 -7.69 12.62
C LYS A 147 -2.91 -8.93 13.08
N ASN A 148 -2.70 -9.89 12.18
CA ASN A 148 -1.99 -11.13 12.46
C ASN A 148 -0.45 -10.97 12.48
N HIS A 149 0.05 -9.83 12.01
CA HIS A 149 1.48 -9.51 11.98
C HIS A 149 1.76 -8.22 12.77
N PRO A 150 1.90 -8.32 14.11
CA PRO A 150 2.10 -7.16 14.99
C PRO A 150 3.38 -6.37 14.68
N VAL A 151 4.35 -6.94 13.98
CA VAL A 151 5.54 -6.21 13.50
C VAL A 151 5.18 -5.04 12.58
N LEU A 152 4.01 -5.06 11.91
CA LEU A 152 3.51 -3.98 11.07
C LEU A 152 2.83 -2.84 11.87
N SER A 153 2.63 -3.01 13.18
CA SER A 153 1.91 -2.05 14.02
C SER A 153 2.64 -1.77 15.35
N SER A 154 3.97 -1.67 15.30
CA SER A 154 4.78 -1.34 16.46
C SER A 154 4.37 0.00 17.07
N SER A 155 4.27 0.06 18.40
CA SER A 155 4.05 1.32 19.14
C SER A 155 5.32 2.17 19.25
N ARG A 156 6.48 1.63 18.88
CA ARG A 156 7.79 2.30 18.96
C ARG A 156 8.32 2.60 17.57
N PRO A 157 9.03 3.73 17.41
CA PRO A 157 9.73 4.02 16.16
C PRO A 157 10.71 2.91 15.78
N MET A 158 10.78 2.58 14.49
CA MET A 158 11.77 1.65 13.95
C MET A 158 13.17 2.29 14.03
N GLN A 159 14.13 1.56 14.61
CA GLN A 159 15.49 2.05 14.87
C GLN A 159 16.47 1.70 13.75
N MET A 160 16.12 0.74 12.88
CA MET A 160 16.97 0.23 11.79
C MET A 160 18.32 -0.30 12.30
N CYS A 161 18.36 -0.87 13.50
CA CYS A 161 19.51 -1.49 14.10
C CYS A 161 19.12 -2.71 14.94
N ASP A 162 20.09 -3.58 15.20
CA ASP A 162 19.85 -4.79 16.02
C ASP A 162 20.05 -4.51 17.52
N TYR A 163 19.13 -3.76 18.10
CA TYR A 163 19.15 -3.38 19.52
C TYR A 163 18.74 -4.52 20.49
N LYS A 164 18.22 -5.63 19.97
CA LYS A 164 17.85 -6.81 20.75
C LYS A 164 18.82 -8.00 20.58
N LEU A 165 19.91 -7.83 19.84
CA LEU A 165 20.89 -8.88 19.51
C LEU A 165 20.23 -10.13 18.88
N LYS A 166 19.31 -9.90 17.96
CA LYS A 166 18.55 -10.94 17.25
C LYS A 166 19.19 -11.36 15.92
N GLY A 167 20.30 -10.73 15.53
CA GLY A 167 21.01 -10.99 14.28
C GLY A 167 20.52 -10.17 13.06
N PHE A 168 19.46 -9.40 13.23
CA PHE A 168 18.87 -8.53 12.19
C PHE A 168 18.35 -7.22 12.80
N PRO A 169 18.41 -6.10 12.09
CA PRO A 169 17.72 -4.88 12.51
C PRO A 169 16.19 -5.09 12.47
N ASP A 170 15.47 -4.33 13.26
CA ASP A 170 13.99 -4.34 13.28
C ASP A 170 13.37 -4.00 11.92
N LEU A 171 14.04 -3.15 11.15
CA LEU A 171 13.70 -2.76 9.79
C LEU A 171 14.96 -2.63 8.95
N SER A 172 14.92 -3.12 7.70
CA SER A 172 16.00 -2.93 6.74
C SER A 172 15.48 -2.75 5.31
N TYR A 173 16.33 -2.19 4.46
CA TYR A 173 16.03 -1.94 3.05
C TYR A 173 16.99 -2.72 2.15
N HIS A 174 16.49 -3.17 0.99
CA HIS A 174 17.18 -4.02 0.05
C HIS A 174 16.89 -3.55 -1.38
N GLY A 175 17.94 -3.43 -2.19
CA GLY A 175 17.83 -3.19 -3.62
C GLY A 175 18.04 -4.47 -4.43
N GLU A 176 18.81 -4.37 -5.51
CA GLU A 176 19.27 -5.52 -6.29
C GLU A 176 20.23 -6.42 -5.49
N ASN A 177 20.89 -5.86 -4.48
CA ASN A 177 21.71 -6.56 -3.51
C ASN A 177 21.06 -6.47 -2.13
N ALA A 178 21.07 -7.59 -1.37
CA ALA A 178 20.59 -7.61 -0.01
C ALA A 178 21.43 -6.69 0.89
N TRP A 179 20.77 -5.99 1.82
CA TRP A 179 21.37 -5.06 2.77
C TRP A 179 21.93 -3.77 2.16
N VAL A 180 21.76 -3.59 0.86
CA VAL A 180 22.18 -2.38 0.15
C VAL A 180 20.95 -1.69 -0.41
N MET A 181 20.65 -0.51 0.11
CA MET A 181 19.72 0.41 -0.52
C MET A 181 20.51 1.14 -1.61
N SER A 182 20.41 0.63 -2.83
CA SER A 182 21.08 1.26 -3.97
C SER A 182 20.29 2.49 -4.41
N PRO A 183 20.82 3.71 -4.26
CA PRO A 183 20.25 4.90 -4.91
C PRO A 183 20.56 4.92 -6.42
N GLY A 184 21.15 3.83 -6.95
CA GLY A 184 21.74 3.74 -8.25
C GLY A 184 20.78 3.73 -9.43
N LEU A 185 20.91 2.76 -10.33
CA LEU A 185 20.27 2.70 -11.66
C LEU A 185 18.73 2.64 -11.66
N TYR A 186 18.09 2.28 -10.53
CA TYR A 186 16.63 2.08 -10.45
C TYR A 186 16.03 2.65 -9.17
N PRO A 187 15.92 3.99 -9.05
CA PRO A 187 15.41 4.65 -7.83
C PRO A 187 13.92 4.38 -7.56
N HIS A 188 13.27 3.51 -8.32
CA HIS A 188 11.83 3.25 -8.22
C HIS A 188 11.48 1.83 -7.77
N ALA A 189 12.45 1.02 -7.35
CA ALA A 189 12.20 -0.31 -6.82
C ALA A 189 13.00 -0.55 -5.53
N ILE A 190 12.34 -1.09 -4.50
CA ILE A 190 12.95 -1.33 -3.21
C ILE A 190 12.24 -2.46 -2.45
N GLY A 191 13.02 -3.23 -1.71
CA GLY A 191 12.55 -4.18 -0.71
C GLY A 191 12.64 -3.60 0.70
N MET A 192 11.61 -3.77 1.49
CA MET A 192 11.52 -3.36 2.89
C MET A 192 11.26 -4.60 3.74
N LEU A 193 12.16 -4.91 4.68
CA LEU A 193 12.05 -6.07 5.54
C LEU A 193 11.76 -5.65 6.98
N TYR A 194 10.64 -6.08 7.51
CA TYR A 194 10.30 -6.07 8.93
C TYR A 194 10.74 -7.39 9.57
N TYR A 195 11.54 -7.32 10.62
CA TYR A 195 11.99 -8.51 11.33
C TYR A 195 11.03 -8.88 12.47
N GLY A 196 10.32 -9.99 12.31
CA GLY A 196 9.25 -10.41 13.22
C GLY A 196 9.66 -10.63 14.67
N ALA A 197 10.92 -10.99 14.93
CA ALA A 197 11.42 -11.21 16.31
C ALA A 197 11.38 -9.93 17.19
N TYR A 198 11.07 -8.78 16.63
CA TYR A 198 10.85 -7.54 17.38
C TYR A 198 9.42 -7.36 17.88
N ALA A 199 8.49 -8.20 17.43
CA ALA A 199 7.09 -8.18 17.84
C ALA A 199 6.63 -9.58 18.29
N LEU A 200 5.72 -9.62 19.26
CA LEU A 200 5.13 -10.87 19.73
C LEU A 200 3.64 -10.90 19.32
N ARG A 201 3.19 -12.05 18.90
CA ARG A 201 1.78 -12.37 18.70
C ARG A 201 1.06 -12.51 20.04
N GLU A 202 -0.25 -12.59 20.02
CA GLU A 202 -1.09 -12.75 21.22
C GLU A 202 -0.75 -14.04 22.01
N ASP A 203 -0.28 -15.09 21.33
CA ASP A 203 0.14 -16.37 21.94
C ASP A 203 1.58 -16.32 22.49
N GLY A 204 2.25 -15.18 22.45
CA GLY A 204 3.62 -14.99 22.93
C GLY A 204 4.71 -15.46 21.96
N THR A 205 4.37 -15.98 20.79
CA THR A 205 5.34 -16.36 19.76
C THR A 205 5.88 -15.13 19.01
N GLU A 206 7.11 -15.22 18.51
CA GLU A 206 7.67 -14.20 17.61
C GLU A 206 6.88 -14.17 16.29
N ASP A 207 6.71 -12.98 15.74
CA ASP A 207 6.10 -12.80 14.42
C ASP A 207 6.99 -13.34 13.30
N ASP A 208 6.45 -13.45 12.09
CA ASP A 208 7.20 -13.82 10.89
C ASP A 208 8.01 -12.63 10.35
N PHE A 209 8.96 -12.93 9.48
CA PHE A 209 9.60 -11.90 8.66
C PHE A 209 8.63 -11.43 7.59
N ILE A 210 8.44 -10.14 7.47
CA ILE A 210 7.58 -9.56 6.43
C ILE A 210 8.44 -8.75 5.47
N TYR A 211 8.58 -9.23 4.24
CA TYR A 211 9.30 -8.52 3.19
C TYR A 211 8.30 -7.91 2.21
N VAL A 212 8.43 -6.62 1.96
CA VAL A 212 7.58 -5.87 1.02
C VAL A 212 8.44 -5.41 -0.14
N GLY A 213 8.31 -6.05 -1.28
CA GLY A 213 8.96 -5.65 -2.54
C GLY A 213 8.07 -4.67 -3.29
N MET A 214 8.53 -3.45 -3.45
CA MET A 214 7.81 -2.37 -4.14
C MET A 214 8.52 -2.00 -5.42
N ASN A 215 7.78 -1.97 -6.53
CA ASN A 215 8.29 -1.52 -7.82
C ASN A 215 7.34 -0.46 -8.41
N PHE A 216 7.81 0.77 -8.49
CA PHE A 216 7.08 1.91 -9.07
C PHE A 216 7.46 2.15 -10.55
N HIS A 217 8.41 1.39 -11.09
CA HIS A 217 8.77 1.44 -12.49
C HIS A 217 7.78 0.62 -13.34
N GLU A 218 7.62 0.96 -14.62
CA GLU A 218 6.71 0.25 -15.53
C GLU A 218 7.19 -1.18 -15.86
N GLN A 219 8.51 -1.39 -15.94
CA GLN A 219 9.11 -2.69 -16.21
C GLN A 219 9.34 -3.49 -14.92
N PRO A 220 9.30 -4.83 -14.98
CA PRO A 220 9.68 -5.67 -13.85
C PRO A 220 11.08 -5.34 -13.32
N ARG A 221 11.29 -5.48 -12.03
CA ARG A 221 12.58 -5.28 -11.36
C ARG A 221 12.87 -6.43 -10.43
N SER A 222 14.14 -6.82 -10.40
CA SER A 222 14.62 -7.83 -9.50
C SER A 222 15.09 -7.20 -8.20
N LEU A 223 14.61 -7.75 -7.07
CA LEU A 223 15.03 -7.35 -5.74
C LEU A 223 15.66 -8.55 -5.02
N ALA A 224 16.74 -8.29 -4.28
CA ALA A 224 17.38 -9.30 -3.48
C ALA A 224 16.56 -9.61 -2.23
N LEU A 225 16.51 -10.90 -1.89
CA LEU A 225 15.95 -11.38 -0.63
C LEU A 225 17.07 -11.68 0.37
N PRO A 226 17.02 -11.14 1.58
CA PRO A 226 17.94 -11.52 2.64
C PRO A 226 17.84 -13.01 2.94
N LYS A 227 18.99 -13.62 3.27
CA LYS A 227 19.02 -14.99 3.74
C LYS A 227 18.31 -15.09 5.08
N LEU A 228 17.25 -15.88 5.16
CA LEU A 228 16.56 -16.15 6.41
C LEU A 228 17.42 -17.02 7.35
N PRO A 229 17.18 -16.96 8.67
CA PRO A 229 17.72 -17.92 9.62
C PRO A 229 17.42 -19.37 9.25
N GLN A 230 18.18 -20.30 9.79
CA GLN A 230 18.03 -21.73 9.49
C GLN A 230 16.58 -22.21 9.65
N LYS A 231 16.16 -23.12 8.74
CA LYS A 231 14.82 -23.75 8.69
C LYS A 231 13.67 -22.83 8.27
N ARG A 232 13.92 -21.57 7.85
CA ARG A 232 12.89 -20.68 7.32
C ARG A 232 12.99 -20.56 5.80
N SER A 233 11.84 -20.33 5.17
CA SER A 233 11.71 -20.12 3.72
C SER A 233 10.81 -18.92 3.42
N TRP A 234 10.97 -18.34 2.24
CA TRP A 234 10.11 -17.26 1.77
C TRP A 234 8.85 -17.80 1.10
N TYR A 235 7.70 -17.22 1.43
CA TYR A 235 6.41 -17.53 0.83
C TYR A 235 5.77 -16.24 0.32
N LEU A 236 5.25 -16.28 -0.91
CA LEU A 236 4.45 -15.18 -1.46
C LEU A 236 3.07 -15.21 -0.80
N ALA A 237 2.72 -14.13 -0.13
CA ALA A 237 1.41 -13.92 0.49
C ALA A 237 0.52 -12.97 -0.32
N VAL A 238 1.08 -11.91 -0.90
CA VAL A 238 0.32 -10.90 -1.64
C VAL A 238 1.04 -10.50 -2.91
N SER A 239 0.28 -10.37 -4.01
CA SER A 239 0.74 -9.76 -5.26
C SER A 239 -0.33 -8.80 -5.78
N THR A 240 -0.05 -7.50 -5.77
CA THR A 240 -1.01 -6.51 -6.30
C THR A 240 -1.13 -6.57 -7.83
N ALA A 241 -0.20 -7.23 -8.52
CA ALA A 241 -0.25 -7.46 -9.96
C ALA A 241 -1.31 -8.50 -10.33
N GLU A 242 -1.58 -9.45 -9.44
CA GLU A 242 -2.57 -10.49 -9.67
C GLU A 242 -3.99 -9.91 -9.68
N LYS A 243 -4.76 -10.31 -10.70
CA LYS A 243 -6.11 -9.77 -10.91
C LYS A 243 -7.17 -10.56 -10.18
N ALA A 244 -7.05 -11.90 -10.21
CA ALA A 244 -8.07 -12.79 -9.68
C ALA A 244 -7.89 -13.06 -8.18
N MET A 245 -6.67 -13.36 -7.77
CA MET A 245 -6.34 -13.67 -6.37
C MET A 245 -5.08 -12.93 -5.94
N PRO A 246 -5.18 -11.63 -5.64
CA PRO A 246 -4.03 -10.84 -5.20
C PRO A 246 -3.51 -11.30 -3.83
N PHE A 247 -4.30 -12.03 -3.05
CA PHE A 247 -3.94 -12.66 -1.79
C PHE A 247 -3.81 -14.18 -1.98
N CYS A 248 -2.64 -14.75 -1.66
CA CYS A 248 -2.38 -16.19 -1.76
C CYS A 248 -2.75 -16.86 -0.43
N GLU A 249 -3.78 -17.70 -0.45
CA GLU A 249 -4.20 -18.50 0.70
C GLU A 249 -4.31 -19.97 0.29
N PRO A 250 -3.38 -20.84 0.76
CA PRO A 250 -2.21 -20.55 1.59
C PRO A 250 -1.09 -19.80 0.82
N PRO A 251 -0.18 -19.12 1.54
CA PRO A 251 0.99 -18.49 0.92
C PRO A 251 1.84 -19.49 0.12
N VAL A 252 2.33 -19.07 -1.04
CA VAL A 252 3.05 -19.93 -2.00
C VAL A 252 4.55 -19.92 -1.75
N LEU A 253 5.16 -21.09 -1.56
CA LEU A 253 6.60 -21.24 -1.38
C LEU A 253 7.36 -20.68 -2.59
N LEU A 254 8.37 -19.85 -2.35
CA LEU A 254 9.25 -19.37 -3.40
C LEU A 254 10.35 -20.39 -3.71
N GLU A 255 10.52 -20.69 -4.99
CA GLU A 255 11.63 -21.53 -5.46
C GLU A 255 12.99 -20.83 -5.34
N LYS A 256 13.03 -19.53 -5.68
CA LYS A 256 14.22 -18.69 -5.61
C LYS A 256 14.37 -18.11 -4.20
N LYS A 257 15.46 -18.46 -3.50
CA LYS A 257 15.68 -18.10 -2.10
C LYS A 257 16.30 -16.74 -1.87
N TYR A 258 16.93 -16.15 -2.90
CA TYR A 258 17.76 -14.93 -2.74
C TYR A 258 17.32 -13.76 -3.58
N GLN A 259 16.28 -13.93 -4.38
CA GLN A 259 15.84 -12.94 -5.35
C GLN A 259 14.37 -13.13 -5.69
N ILE A 260 13.67 -12.00 -5.89
CA ILE A 260 12.31 -11.97 -6.41
C ILE A 260 12.17 -10.94 -7.52
N GLU A 261 11.45 -11.29 -8.58
CA GLU A 261 11.04 -10.33 -9.60
C GLU A 261 9.72 -9.69 -9.21
N VAL A 262 9.73 -8.37 -9.05
CA VAL A 262 8.53 -7.58 -8.76
C VAL A 262 7.99 -7.01 -10.07
N PRO A 263 6.77 -7.37 -10.47
CA PRO A 263 6.15 -6.85 -11.70
C PRO A 263 6.10 -5.32 -11.72
N GLY A 264 6.00 -4.75 -12.93
CA GLY A 264 5.93 -3.29 -13.07
C GLY A 264 4.73 -2.68 -12.34
N GLN A 265 4.99 -1.61 -11.62
CA GLN A 265 4.00 -0.85 -10.83
C GLN A 265 3.17 -1.77 -9.92
N ALA A 266 3.85 -2.61 -9.15
CA ALA A 266 3.24 -3.58 -8.26
C ALA A 266 3.98 -3.68 -6.93
N ILE A 267 3.30 -4.26 -5.95
CA ILE A 267 3.83 -4.57 -4.64
C ILE A 267 3.63 -6.06 -4.39
N LEU A 268 4.68 -6.72 -3.89
CA LEU A 268 4.64 -8.08 -3.40
C LEU A 268 4.88 -8.09 -1.89
N ILE A 269 4.16 -8.95 -1.16
CA ILE A 269 4.44 -9.20 0.25
C ILE A 269 4.83 -10.67 0.39
N LEU A 270 5.98 -10.89 1.00
CA LEU A 270 6.48 -12.21 1.34
C LEU A 270 6.49 -12.40 2.84
N VAL A 271 6.24 -13.63 3.26
CA VAL A 271 6.33 -14.07 4.64
C VAL A 271 7.48 -15.06 4.77
N GLY A 272 8.42 -14.80 5.69
CA GLY A 272 9.54 -15.66 6.01
C GLY A 272 9.25 -16.48 7.27
N LYS A 273 8.88 -17.74 7.11
CA LYS A 273 8.50 -18.64 8.20
C LYS A 273 9.09 -20.04 8.04
#